data_ca589f4884ad157ae7277f9aa87702fa
#
_entry.id   ca589f4884ad157ae7277f9aa87702fa
#
_cell.length_a   1.000
_cell.length_b   1.000
_cell.length_c   1.000
_cell.angle_alpha   90.00
_cell.angle_beta   90.00
_cell.angle_gamma   90.00
#
_symmetry.space_group_name_H-M   'P 1'
#
loop_
_entity.id
_entity.type
_entity.pdbx_description
1 polymer ?
#
loop_
_entity_poly.entity_id
_entity_poly.type
_entity_poly.pdbx_seq_one_letter_code
_entity_poly.pdbx_strand_id
1 'polypeptide(L)'
;MKFFFITIIFLIPNSLLGLELRGTFHQGNLIVGKTEPKSKIFIDKKEVKVNNKGFFVFGLSKDRKNDVLIEVVKKNVRKKIIKKVYKKKYLIQKIDGLPKKQVTPPEEVYERIKNDNRIIAKARAIKSDLNFFVNKFNLPISDTIITGVYGSQRVLNGIPKSPHYGLDFAANEGTKIKAMLD
;
A
#
# COMPACT_ATOMS: atom_id res chain seq x y z
N MET A 1 56.75 40.42 10.94
CA MET A 1 55.79 39.61 11.68
C MET A 1 54.57 39.38 10.74
N LYS A 2 54.45 38.19 10.10
CA LYS A 2 53.36 37.89 9.17
C LYS A 2 52.30 37.13 9.95
N PHE A 3 51.11 37.74 10.14
CA PHE A 3 49.96 37.07 10.74
C PHE A 3 49.28 36.17 9.69
N PHE A 4 49.29 34.87 9.94
CA PHE A 4 48.52 33.88 9.15
C PHE A 4 47.11 33.80 9.72
N PHE A 5 46.12 34.30 8.98
CA PHE A 5 44.69 34.10 9.32
C PHE A 5 44.30 32.70 8.88
N ILE A 6 44.07 31.80 9.84
CA ILE A 6 43.47 30.48 9.56
C ILE A 6 41.96 30.68 9.51
N THR A 7 41.39 30.66 8.30
CA THR A 7 39.94 30.65 8.12
C THR A 7 39.44 29.22 8.39
N ILE A 8 38.83 28.99 9.54
CA ILE A 8 38.17 27.74 9.87
C ILE A 8 36.82 27.71 9.09
N ILE A 9 36.76 26.96 7.99
CA ILE A 9 35.52 26.67 7.28
C ILE A 9 34.75 25.66 8.12
N PHE A 10 33.73 26.13 8.85
CA PHE A 10 32.74 25.26 9.46
C PHE A 10 31.93 24.57 8.33
N LEU A 11 32.30 23.36 7.99
CA LEU A 11 31.44 22.45 7.22
C LEU A 11 30.23 22.14 8.10
N ILE A 12 29.14 22.91 7.91
CA ILE A 12 27.84 22.58 8.47
C ILE A 12 27.43 21.29 7.76
N PRO A 13 27.29 20.15 8.44
CA PRO A 13 26.74 18.95 7.79
C PRO A 13 25.32 19.30 7.32
N ASN A 14 25.13 19.45 6.02
CA ASN A 14 23.82 19.43 5.41
C ASN A 14 23.21 18.08 5.80
N SER A 15 22.44 18.03 6.89
CA SER A 15 21.62 16.87 7.21
C SER A 15 20.55 16.79 6.12
N LEU A 16 20.94 16.17 5.01
CA LEU A 16 19.97 15.76 4.00
C LEU A 16 18.96 14.90 4.74
N LEU A 17 17.71 15.36 4.80
CA LEU A 17 16.61 14.55 5.33
C LEU A 17 16.64 13.22 4.58
N GLY A 18 17.19 12.20 5.22
CA GLY A 18 17.32 10.86 4.64
C GLY A 18 15.93 10.32 4.33
N LEU A 19 15.70 9.96 3.09
CA LEU A 19 14.48 9.28 2.65
C LEU A 19 14.86 8.10 1.78
N GLU A 20 14.57 6.92 2.25
CA GLU A 20 14.67 5.67 1.50
C GLU A 20 13.26 5.21 1.12
N LEU A 21 13.09 4.72 -0.12
CA LEU A 21 11.80 4.21 -0.62
C LEU A 21 12.04 2.85 -1.25
N ARG A 22 11.25 1.86 -0.83
CA ARG A 22 11.25 0.49 -1.37
C ARG A 22 9.92 0.20 -2.02
N GLY A 23 9.96 -0.44 -3.17
CA GLY A 23 8.80 -0.73 -4.01
C GLY A 23 8.91 -0.03 -5.36
N THR A 24 8.09 -0.44 -6.31
CA THR A 24 8.04 0.17 -7.64
C THR A 24 6.84 1.09 -7.76
N PHE A 25 7.04 2.25 -8.36
CA PHE A 25 6.00 3.28 -8.48
C PHE A 25 5.05 2.98 -9.65
N HIS A 26 4.34 1.84 -9.56
CA HIS A 26 3.26 1.48 -10.48
C HIS A 26 1.91 1.58 -9.77
N GLN A 27 0.86 1.80 -10.55
CA GLN A 27 -0.53 1.74 -10.07
C GLN A 27 -0.77 0.43 -9.30
N GLY A 28 -1.44 0.51 -8.15
CA GLY A 28 -1.77 -0.65 -7.31
C GLY A 28 -0.65 -1.16 -6.41
N ASN A 29 0.53 -0.55 -6.45
CA ASN A 29 1.66 -1.02 -5.64
C ASN A 29 1.71 -0.36 -4.26
N LEU A 30 2.35 -1.07 -3.34
CA LEU A 30 2.69 -0.62 -1.99
C LEU A 30 4.12 -0.08 -1.98
N ILE A 31 4.31 1.05 -1.32
CA ILE A 31 5.63 1.66 -1.11
C ILE A 31 5.90 1.69 0.40
N VAL A 32 7.03 1.14 0.80
CA VAL A 32 7.55 1.24 2.16
C VAL A 32 8.65 2.28 2.17
N GLY A 33 8.56 3.23 3.07
CA GLY A 33 9.54 4.28 3.23
C GLY A 33 10.24 4.24 4.59
N LYS A 34 11.45 4.76 4.62
CA LYS A 34 12.21 5.03 5.85
C LYS A 34 12.75 6.45 5.81
N THR A 35 12.55 7.16 6.88
CA THR A 35 13.07 8.51 7.09
C THR A 35 13.72 8.61 8.47
N GLU A 36 14.28 9.75 8.80
CA GLU A 36 14.78 9.97 10.15
C GLU A 36 13.63 9.93 11.18
N PRO A 37 13.87 9.36 12.38
CA PRO A 37 12.87 9.36 13.45
C PRO A 37 12.37 10.77 13.76
N LYS A 38 11.09 10.86 14.18
CA LYS A 38 10.37 12.11 14.48
C LYS A 38 10.15 13.04 13.27
N SER A 39 10.41 12.59 12.04
CA SER A 39 9.96 13.28 10.83
C SER A 39 8.48 13.09 10.60
N LYS A 40 7.82 14.06 9.97
CA LYS A 40 6.47 13.93 9.44
C LYS A 40 6.54 13.67 7.94
N ILE A 41 5.73 12.75 7.46
CA ILE A 41 5.61 12.42 6.04
C ILE A 41 4.21 12.79 5.57
N PHE A 42 4.15 13.45 4.41
CA PHE A 42 2.89 13.72 3.72
C PHE A 42 2.95 13.11 2.33
N ILE A 43 1.91 12.38 1.99
CA ILE A 43 1.68 11.85 0.63
C ILE A 43 0.48 12.56 0.06
N ASP A 44 0.69 13.30 -1.04
CA ASP A 44 -0.34 14.15 -1.66
C ASP A 44 -1.06 15.04 -0.62
N LYS A 45 -0.27 15.71 0.24
CA LYS A 45 -0.71 16.58 1.34
C LYS A 45 -1.40 15.87 2.52
N LYS A 46 -1.58 14.54 2.49
CA LYS A 46 -2.14 13.77 3.61
C LYS A 46 -1.02 13.24 4.49
N GLU A 47 -1.07 13.51 5.79
CA GLU A 47 -0.10 12.99 6.74
C GLU A 47 -0.20 11.47 6.84
N VAL A 48 0.95 10.79 6.80
CA VAL A 48 1.08 9.35 6.92
C VAL A 48 1.82 9.05 8.23
N LYS A 49 1.32 8.05 8.97
CA LYS A 49 1.93 7.64 10.24
C LYS A 49 3.36 7.16 10.00
N VAL A 50 4.29 7.72 10.74
CA VAL A 50 5.70 7.30 10.80
C VAL A 50 5.93 6.65 12.16
N ASN A 51 6.53 5.46 12.19
CA ASN A 51 6.84 4.80 13.45
C ASN A 51 8.09 5.36 14.14
N ASN A 52 8.37 4.90 15.35
CA ASN A 52 9.51 5.38 16.15
C ASN A 52 10.89 5.11 15.50
N LYS A 53 10.97 4.16 14.57
CA LYS A 53 12.18 3.83 13.80
C LYS A 53 12.25 4.57 12.45
N GLY A 54 11.29 5.45 12.16
CA GLY A 54 11.21 6.22 10.92
C GLY A 54 10.55 5.50 9.74
N PHE A 55 9.96 4.32 9.94
CA PHE A 55 9.28 3.61 8.85
C PHE A 55 7.84 4.09 8.64
N PHE A 56 7.43 4.11 7.39
CA PHE A 56 6.06 4.40 6.96
C PHE A 56 5.71 3.60 5.72
N VAL A 57 4.41 3.53 5.40
CA VAL A 57 3.89 2.79 4.26
C VAL A 57 2.72 3.53 3.62
N PHE A 58 2.64 3.48 2.30
CA PHE A 58 1.49 3.99 1.56
C PHE A 58 1.24 3.18 0.29
N GLY A 59 -0.02 3.16 -0.15
CA GLY A 59 -0.44 2.50 -1.38
C GLY A 59 -0.65 3.48 -2.52
N LEU A 60 -0.36 3.07 -3.74
CA LEU A 60 -0.71 3.77 -4.97
C LEU A 60 -2.02 3.20 -5.50
N SER A 61 -3.05 4.01 -5.65
CA SER A 61 -4.34 3.55 -6.20
C SER A 61 -4.14 2.89 -7.58
N LYS A 62 -4.95 1.83 -7.86
CA LYS A 62 -4.95 1.18 -9.17
C LYS A 62 -5.34 2.11 -10.33
N ASP A 63 -6.11 3.14 -10.03
CA ASP A 63 -6.62 4.11 -11.02
C ASP A 63 -5.90 5.46 -10.94
N ARG A 64 -4.75 5.50 -10.24
CA ARG A 64 -3.98 6.74 -10.08
C ARG A 64 -3.51 7.28 -11.43
N LYS A 65 -3.81 8.55 -11.70
CA LYS A 65 -3.45 9.23 -12.97
C LYS A 65 -2.21 10.11 -12.82
N ASN A 66 -1.99 10.66 -11.63
CA ASN A 66 -0.96 11.66 -11.38
C ASN A 66 0.25 11.07 -10.65
N ASP A 67 1.38 11.73 -10.80
CA ASP A 67 2.58 11.46 -10.02
C ASP A 67 2.32 11.67 -8.53
N VAL A 68 3.13 11.07 -7.66
CA VAL A 68 2.98 11.20 -6.21
C VAL A 68 3.90 12.26 -5.66
N LEU A 69 3.35 13.19 -4.89
CA LEU A 69 4.10 14.16 -4.12
C LEU A 69 4.38 13.60 -2.72
N ILE A 70 5.65 13.49 -2.38
CA ILE A 70 6.13 13.07 -1.06
C ILE A 70 6.79 14.28 -0.40
N GLU A 71 6.31 14.65 0.78
CA GLU A 71 6.92 15.72 1.56
C GLU A 71 7.47 15.16 2.87
N VAL A 72 8.72 15.45 3.15
CA VAL A 72 9.37 15.13 4.42
C VAL A 72 9.54 16.41 5.21
N VAL A 73 9.07 16.43 6.44
CA VAL A 73 9.17 17.59 7.33
C VAL A 73 9.83 17.18 8.63
N LYS A 74 10.91 17.87 9.00
CA LYS A 74 11.60 17.69 10.28
C LYS A 74 12.08 19.04 10.78
N LYS A 75 11.70 19.41 12.00
CA LYS A 75 11.93 20.77 12.53
C LYS A 75 11.40 21.82 11.54
N ASN A 76 12.22 22.75 11.11
CA ASN A 76 11.86 23.81 10.15
C ASN A 76 12.23 23.48 8.70
N VAL A 77 12.69 22.25 8.42
CA VAL A 77 13.09 21.83 7.06
C VAL A 77 11.97 21.03 6.43
N ARG A 78 11.59 21.43 5.20
CA ARG A 78 10.61 20.72 4.36
C ARG A 78 11.27 20.37 3.02
N LYS A 79 11.27 19.09 2.69
CA LYS A 79 11.74 18.58 1.40
C LYS A 79 10.57 18.00 0.62
N LYS A 80 10.44 18.37 -0.65
CA LYS A 80 9.40 17.86 -1.58
C LYS A 80 10.07 17.00 -2.64
N ILE A 81 9.46 15.85 -2.93
CA ILE A 81 9.93 14.90 -3.94
C ILE A 81 8.72 14.46 -4.75
N ILE A 82 8.81 14.59 -6.05
CA ILE A 82 7.79 14.06 -6.98
C ILE A 82 8.34 12.75 -7.55
N LYS A 83 7.53 11.69 -7.49
CA LYS A 83 7.84 10.39 -8.09
C LYS A 83 6.81 10.08 -9.16
N LYS A 84 7.30 9.81 -10.37
CA LYS A 84 6.47 9.37 -11.49
C LYS A 84 5.79 8.05 -11.16
N VAL A 85 4.49 7.95 -11.44
CA VAL A 85 3.70 6.73 -11.26
C VAL A 85 3.38 6.15 -12.63
N TYR A 86 3.81 4.91 -12.83
CA TYR A 86 3.62 4.20 -14.10
C TYR A 86 2.29 3.46 -14.12
N LYS A 87 1.65 3.45 -15.28
CA LYS A 87 0.42 2.70 -15.51
C LYS A 87 0.71 1.19 -15.45
N LYS A 88 -0.27 0.45 -14.94
CA LYS A 88 -0.28 -1.01 -14.95
C LYS A 88 -1.46 -1.49 -15.78
N LYS A 89 -1.24 -2.49 -16.64
CA LYS A 89 -2.33 -3.19 -17.32
C LYS A 89 -2.94 -4.20 -16.35
N TYR A 90 -4.25 -4.13 -16.19
CA TYR A 90 -5.01 -5.07 -15.36
C TYR A 90 -5.79 -6.02 -16.24
N LEU A 91 -5.87 -7.28 -15.81
CA LEU A 91 -6.66 -8.30 -16.52
C LEU A 91 -8.15 -8.02 -16.36
N ILE A 92 -8.89 -8.13 -17.47
CA ILE A 92 -10.35 -8.13 -17.47
C ILE A 92 -10.79 -9.53 -17.84
N GLN A 93 -11.46 -10.22 -16.91
CA GLN A 93 -12.02 -11.56 -17.11
C GLN A 93 -13.51 -11.44 -17.44
N LYS A 94 -13.89 -11.88 -18.61
CA LYS A 94 -15.31 -11.98 -19.01
C LYS A 94 -15.76 -13.43 -18.76
N ILE A 95 -16.82 -13.59 -17.99
CA ILE A 95 -17.39 -14.89 -17.62
C ILE A 95 -18.88 -14.80 -17.91
N ASP A 96 -19.34 -15.61 -18.84
CA ASP A 96 -20.73 -15.65 -19.27
C ASP A 96 -21.38 -17.01 -18.91
N GLY A 97 -22.70 -17.10 -18.96
CA GLY A 97 -23.45 -18.32 -18.63
C GLY A 97 -23.60 -18.58 -17.13
N LEU A 98 -23.32 -17.59 -16.27
CA LEU A 98 -23.49 -17.73 -14.82
C LEU A 98 -24.98 -17.65 -14.43
N PRO A 99 -25.45 -18.47 -13.46
CA PRO A 99 -26.74 -18.28 -12.84
C PRO A 99 -26.93 -16.87 -12.27
N LYS A 100 -28.11 -16.28 -12.41
CA LYS A 100 -28.41 -14.91 -11.97
C LYS A 100 -28.01 -14.65 -10.51
N LYS A 101 -28.24 -15.62 -9.62
CA LYS A 101 -27.86 -15.54 -8.19
C LYS A 101 -26.37 -15.40 -7.91
N GLN A 102 -25.50 -15.82 -8.86
CA GLN A 102 -24.06 -15.67 -8.76
C GLN A 102 -23.59 -14.31 -9.29
N VAL A 103 -24.39 -13.67 -10.13
CA VAL A 103 -24.10 -12.34 -10.66
C VAL A 103 -24.61 -11.26 -9.71
N THR A 104 -25.81 -11.43 -9.15
CA THR A 104 -26.43 -10.52 -8.20
C THR A 104 -26.87 -11.32 -6.99
N PRO A 105 -26.35 -11.05 -5.79
CA PRO A 105 -26.78 -11.75 -4.59
C PRO A 105 -28.28 -11.64 -4.37
N PRO A 106 -28.96 -12.69 -3.93
CA PRO A 106 -30.36 -12.62 -3.56
C PRO A 106 -30.56 -11.73 -2.31
N GLU A 107 -31.74 -11.14 -2.19
CA GLU A 107 -32.06 -10.14 -1.16
C GLU A 107 -31.86 -10.66 0.27
N GLU A 108 -32.16 -11.90 0.50
CA GLU A 108 -32.02 -12.59 1.79
C GLU A 108 -30.60 -12.60 2.37
N VAL A 109 -29.57 -12.41 1.53
CA VAL A 109 -28.16 -12.37 2.01
C VAL A 109 -27.66 -10.94 2.26
N TYR A 110 -28.42 -9.90 1.90
CA TYR A 110 -27.94 -8.52 2.03
C TYR A 110 -27.67 -8.11 3.48
N GLU A 111 -28.49 -8.51 4.42
CA GLU A 111 -28.27 -8.18 5.84
C GLU A 111 -26.98 -8.83 6.38
N ARG A 112 -26.70 -10.08 5.96
CA ARG A 112 -25.41 -10.71 6.29
C ARG A 112 -24.25 -9.95 5.69
N ILE A 113 -24.28 -9.62 4.38
CA ILE A 113 -23.24 -8.85 3.70
C ILE A 113 -23.00 -7.50 4.40
N LYS A 114 -24.07 -6.81 4.79
CA LYS A 114 -24.00 -5.54 5.50
C LYS A 114 -23.34 -5.68 6.86
N ASN A 115 -23.69 -6.73 7.61
CA ASN A 115 -23.08 -7.02 8.91
C ASN A 115 -21.58 -7.37 8.75
N ASP A 116 -21.20 -8.21 7.80
CA ASP A 116 -19.83 -8.58 7.52
C ASP A 116 -18.99 -7.34 7.13
N ASN A 117 -19.52 -6.47 6.28
CA ASN A 117 -18.88 -5.22 5.92
C ASN A 117 -18.67 -4.30 7.14
N ARG A 118 -19.64 -4.26 8.08
CA ARG A 118 -19.49 -3.49 9.33
C ARG A 118 -18.37 -4.03 10.22
N ILE A 119 -18.27 -5.34 10.35
CA ILE A 119 -17.20 -6.01 11.12
C ILE A 119 -15.83 -5.71 10.48
N ILE A 120 -15.72 -5.85 9.17
CA ILE A 120 -14.51 -5.55 8.41
C ILE A 120 -14.13 -4.07 8.57
N ALA A 121 -15.08 -3.15 8.48
CA ALA A 121 -14.83 -1.73 8.66
C ALA A 121 -14.31 -1.40 10.07
N LYS A 122 -14.89 -2.02 11.11
CA LYS A 122 -14.40 -1.89 12.50
C LYS A 122 -12.97 -2.40 12.65
N ALA A 123 -12.66 -3.58 12.10
CA ALA A 123 -11.31 -4.15 12.14
C ALA A 123 -10.29 -3.25 11.42
N ARG A 124 -10.63 -2.71 10.26
CA ARG A 124 -9.77 -1.79 9.49
C ARG A 124 -9.58 -0.43 10.16
N ALA A 125 -10.50 -0.01 11.04
CA ALA A 125 -10.40 1.25 11.77
C ALA A 125 -9.43 1.17 12.98
N ILE A 126 -9.00 -0.01 13.38
CA ILE A 126 -8.07 -0.22 14.48
C ILE A 126 -6.72 0.39 14.11
N LYS A 127 -6.30 1.39 14.88
CA LYS A 127 -4.97 1.98 14.77
C LYS A 127 -4.04 1.23 15.71
N SER A 128 -3.07 0.50 15.16
CA SER A 128 -2.04 -0.18 15.94
C SER A 128 -0.66 0.43 15.70
N ASP A 129 0.27 0.17 16.62
CA ASP A 129 1.68 0.51 16.47
C ASP A 129 2.51 -0.65 15.92
N LEU A 130 1.85 -1.72 15.50
CA LEU A 130 2.47 -2.87 14.87
C LEU A 130 3.08 -2.47 13.53
N ASN A 131 4.29 -2.95 13.29
CA ASN A 131 5.12 -2.51 12.16
C ASN A 131 5.48 -3.68 11.25
N PHE A 132 4.60 -4.65 11.13
CA PHE A 132 4.82 -5.88 10.35
C PHE A 132 5.12 -5.60 8.87
N PHE A 133 4.65 -4.48 8.33
CA PHE A 133 4.89 -4.08 6.94
C PHE A 133 6.37 -3.85 6.59
N VAL A 134 7.26 -3.77 7.59
CA VAL A 134 8.72 -3.67 7.38
C VAL A 134 9.34 -5.04 7.12
N ASN A 135 8.68 -6.11 7.50
CA ASN A 135 9.13 -7.48 7.35
C ASN A 135 8.78 -8.02 5.96
N LYS A 136 9.37 -9.15 5.60
CA LYS A 136 8.99 -9.88 4.40
C LYS A 136 7.66 -10.57 4.64
N PHE A 137 6.73 -10.44 3.68
CA PHE A 137 5.48 -11.19 3.68
C PHE A 137 5.74 -12.66 3.37
N ASN A 138 5.17 -13.55 4.15
CA ASN A 138 5.16 -14.98 3.87
C ASN A 138 3.95 -15.33 3.00
N LEU A 139 4.07 -16.37 2.18
CA LEU A 139 2.90 -16.90 1.49
C LEU A 139 2.00 -17.63 2.51
N PRO A 140 0.68 -17.36 2.47
CA PRO A 140 -0.25 -18.00 3.42
C PRO A 140 -0.39 -19.50 3.18
N ILE A 141 -0.15 -19.95 1.96
CA ILE A 141 -0.24 -21.35 1.52
C ILE A 141 1.01 -21.66 0.70
N SER A 142 1.66 -22.79 0.99
CA SER A 142 2.72 -23.34 0.14
C SER A 142 2.08 -24.03 -1.08
N ASP A 143 2.80 -24.10 -2.19
CA ASP A 143 2.41 -24.85 -3.39
C ASP A 143 1.00 -24.54 -3.89
N THR A 144 0.69 -23.27 -4.04
CA THR A 144 -0.61 -22.76 -4.46
C THR A 144 -0.56 -22.10 -5.83
N ILE A 145 -1.71 -22.06 -6.50
CA ILE A 145 -1.91 -21.31 -7.75
C ILE A 145 -2.62 -19.99 -7.41
N ILE A 146 -2.07 -18.87 -7.90
CA ILE A 146 -2.75 -17.59 -7.80
C ILE A 146 -3.84 -17.52 -8.87
N THR A 147 -5.09 -17.49 -8.44
CA THR A 147 -6.29 -17.46 -9.33
C THR A 147 -6.89 -16.09 -9.49
N GLY A 148 -6.58 -15.15 -8.62
CA GLY A 148 -6.99 -13.75 -8.70
C GLY A 148 -5.87 -12.80 -8.29
N VAL A 149 -5.65 -11.75 -9.07
CA VAL A 149 -4.61 -10.76 -8.79
C VAL A 149 -5.22 -9.38 -8.51
N TYR A 150 -4.55 -8.60 -7.68
CA TYR A 150 -4.97 -7.24 -7.34
C TYR A 150 -5.20 -6.39 -8.59
N GLY A 151 -6.35 -5.74 -8.64
CA GLY A 151 -6.75 -4.82 -9.71
C GLY A 151 -7.41 -5.49 -10.91
N SER A 152 -7.44 -6.84 -11.00
CA SER A 152 -8.22 -7.54 -12.05
C SER A 152 -9.71 -7.22 -11.91
N GLN A 153 -10.41 -7.15 -13.04
CA GLN A 153 -11.83 -6.87 -13.07
C GLN A 153 -12.56 -8.05 -13.72
N ARG A 154 -13.69 -8.42 -13.14
CA ARG A 154 -14.59 -9.43 -13.71
C ARG A 154 -15.79 -8.73 -14.34
N VAL A 155 -16.18 -9.21 -15.50
CA VAL A 155 -17.44 -8.89 -16.15
C VAL A 155 -18.24 -10.18 -16.16
N LEU A 156 -19.33 -10.23 -15.39
CA LEU A 156 -20.16 -11.42 -15.22
C LEU A 156 -21.47 -11.26 -16.01
N ASN A 157 -21.73 -12.10 -17.00
CA ASN A 157 -22.87 -11.98 -17.90
C ASN A 157 -23.04 -10.55 -18.46
N GLY A 158 -21.95 -9.93 -18.91
CA GLY A 158 -21.93 -8.56 -19.40
C GLY A 158 -21.95 -7.46 -18.33
N ILE A 159 -22.12 -7.80 -17.05
CA ILE A 159 -22.19 -6.83 -15.94
C ILE A 159 -20.81 -6.64 -15.32
N PRO A 160 -20.20 -5.42 -15.41
CA PRO A 160 -18.92 -5.14 -14.74
C PRO A 160 -19.04 -5.22 -13.22
N LYS A 161 -18.12 -5.93 -12.58
CA LYS A 161 -18.00 -6.02 -11.12
C LYS A 161 -16.89 -5.12 -10.60
N SER A 162 -16.89 -4.86 -9.29
CA SER A 162 -15.80 -4.15 -8.64
C SER A 162 -14.47 -4.83 -8.90
N PRO A 163 -13.37 -4.06 -9.04
CA PRO A 163 -12.04 -4.63 -9.17
C PRO A 163 -11.70 -5.51 -7.96
N HIS A 164 -10.92 -6.54 -8.20
CA HIS A 164 -10.42 -7.40 -7.14
C HIS A 164 -9.33 -6.68 -6.32
N TYR A 165 -9.55 -6.51 -5.02
CA TYR A 165 -8.63 -5.80 -4.13
C TYR A 165 -7.80 -6.73 -3.24
N GLY A 166 -7.43 -7.90 -3.76
CA GLY A 166 -6.65 -8.89 -3.06
C GLY A 166 -5.90 -9.84 -3.99
N LEU A 167 -5.36 -10.89 -3.41
CA LEU A 167 -4.82 -12.05 -4.11
C LEU A 167 -5.65 -13.27 -3.70
N ASP A 168 -6.09 -14.05 -4.67
CA ASP A 168 -6.77 -15.33 -4.45
C ASP A 168 -5.75 -16.46 -4.61
N PHE A 169 -5.66 -17.31 -3.61
CA PHE A 169 -4.85 -18.52 -3.62
C PHE A 169 -5.75 -19.74 -3.66
N ALA A 170 -5.61 -20.57 -4.68
CA ALA A 170 -6.36 -21.81 -4.79
C ALA A 170 -5.71 -22.91 -3.93
N ALA A 171 -6.53 -23.62 -3.17
CA ALA A 171 -6.10 -24.76 -2.37
C ALA A 171 -7.28 -25.71 -2.15
N ASN A 172 -6.98 -26.98 -1.89
CA ASN A 172 -7.96 -27.97 -1.52
C ASN A 172 -8.52 -27.72 -0.11
N GLU A 173 -9.73 -28.18 0.15
CA GLU A 173 -10.31 -28.15 1.48
C GLU A 173 -9.39 -28.84 2.50
N GLY A 174 -9.27 -28.28 3.69
CA GLY A 174 -8.36 -28.79 4.75
C GLY A 174 -6.91 -28.33 4.62
N THR A 175 -6.53 -27.59 3.57
CA THR A 175 -5.18 -27.03 3.46
C THR A 175 -4.89 -26.04 4.60
N LYS A 176 -3.74 -26.21 5.27
CA LYS A 176 -3.33 -25.31 6.36
C LYS A 176 -2.99 -23.92 5.81
N ILE A 177 -3.55 -22.89 6.44
CA ILE A 177 -3.28 -21.48 6.13
C ILE A 177 -2.42 -20.91 7.25
N LYS A 178 -1.32 -20.25 6.88
CA LYS A 178 -0.41 -19.55 7.80
C LYS A 178 -0.65 -18.04 7.77
N ALA A 179 -0.37 -17.37 8.87
CA ALA A 179 -0.34 -15.91 8.88
C ALA A 179 0.74 -15.39 7.93
N MET A 180 0.43 -14.36 7.18
CA MET A 180 1.40 -13.73 6.26
C MET A 180 2.46 -12.91 6.98
N LEU A 181 2.14 -12.43 8.17
CA LEU A 181 2.98 -11.63 9.06
C LEU A 181 2.74 -12.08 10.50
N ASP A 182 3.79 -11.98 11.31
CA ASP A 182 3.72 -12.29 12.75
C ASP A 182 3.09 -11.12 13.53
#